data_5a1c7fce3287ec6d38b0a462459768d5
#
_entry.id   5a1c7fce3287ec6d38b0a462459768d5
#
_cell.length_a   1.000
_cell.length_b   1.000
_cell.length_c   1.000
_cell.angle_alpha   90.00
_cell.angle_beta   90.00
_cell.angle_gamma   90.00
#
_symmetry.space_group_name_H-M   'P 1'
#
loop_
_entity.id
_entity.type
_entity.pdbx_description
1 polymer ?
#
loop_
_entity_poly.entity_id
_entity_poly.type
_entity_poly.pdbx_seq_one_letter_code
_entity_poly.pdbx_strand_id
1 'polypeptide(L)'
;MRWILRGLVASALTLAAVVPAIQGAVAATELLQNGGFSSGTTSWWSTGNTPLSVDAGRLKAAVPEGTANKWDAMLGQKTPAFAIHQGRQYTLSFDASASASRQVRTTVQQNTDPYPATLDTLFTVDTTTRHFSFPFTGSLETANAELTFQLGGLAGGAYTVWFDNVSLTDSTGTAAGDPTQMTSGFYVDPNSNPATWVQNNPNDGRTAAIQSSIATKPMARWFGNWSGDIGAAVGGFVGAADAADKLPVLVAYNIPGRDACGGQSGGGAGSPAAYRTWIQSFASAIGTRPALVIIEPDSLGDFNCMSQAQIDERNGMLSYAVQQFKNSAPNTWAYLDGGNAGWVAANVMAQRLTGAGLADAHGFSLNVSNYYTTAETVAYGNSVQGNLPASKPFVVDTSRNGNGANGEWCNPPGRKLGATSQLGGGPEMQLWIKVPGDSDGSCGIGAGIPAGTFSPDLATRLINGN
;
A
#
# COMPACT_ATOMS: atom_id res chain seq x y z
N MET A 1 6.36 79.41 -30.43
CA MET A 1 6.91 78.40 -29.50
C MET A 1 5.75 77.61 -28.85
N ARG A 2 5.46 76.42 -29.38
CA ARG A 2 4.34 75.58 -28.87
C ARG A 2 4.97 74.36 -28.18
N TRP A 3 4.69 74.22 -26.90
CA TRP A 3 5.09 73.06 -26.10
C TRP A 3 3.99 71.95 -26.26
N ILE A 4 4.40 70.75 -26.70
CA ILE A 4 3.52 69.59 -26.78
C ILE A 4 3.82 68.72 -25.55
N LEU A 5 2.84 68.63 -24.63
CA LEU A 5 2.83 67.67 -23.54
C LEU A 5 2.47 66.29 -24.12
N ARG A 6 3.35 65.31 -23.96
CA ARG A 6 3.03 63.90 -24.17
C ARG A 6 2.63 63.30 -22.84
N GLY A 7 1.34 62.92 -22.73
CA GLY A 7 0.82 62.14 -21.60
C GLY A 7 1.23 60.68 -21.73
N LEU A 8 1.89 60.14 -20.70
CA LEU A 8 2.11 58.71 -20.51
C LEU A 8 0.82 58.09 -19.94
N VAL A 9 0.21 57.17 -20.69
CA VAL A 9 -0.85 56.33 -20.21
C VAL A 9 -0.16 55.07 -19.59
N ALA A 10 -0.19 54.95 -18.27
CA ALA A 10 0.21 53.75 -17.55
C ALA A 10 -0.92 52.74 -17.55
N SER A 11 -0.82 51.69 -18.36
CA SER A 11 -1.72 50.54 -18.32
C SER A 11 -1.36 49.66 -17.11
N ALA A 12 -2.21 49.66 -16.09
CA ALA A 12 -2.10 48.72 -14.98
C ALA A 12 -2.61 47.34 -15.44
N LEU A 13 -1.69 46.40 -15.62
CA LEU A 13 -2.03 44.98 -15.74
C LEU A 13 -2.41 44.45 -14.34
N THR A 14 -3.70 44.21 -14.13
CA THR A 14 -4.15 43.41 -12.99
C THR A 14 -3.90 41.92 -13.28
N LEU A 15 -2.87 41.36 -12.65
CA LEU A 15 -2.74 39.91 -12.54
C LEU A 15 -3.87 39.38 -11.63
N ALA A 16 -4.85 38.75 -12.23
CA ALA A 16 -5.79 37.92 -11.47
C ALA A 16 -5.03 36.65 -11.02
N ALA A 17 -4.75 36.56 -9.73
CA ALA A 17 -4.26 35.33 -9.13
C ALA A 17 -5.40 34.27 -9.23
N VAL A 18 -5.22 33.30 -10.10
CA VAL A 18 -6.06 32.09 -10.10
C VAL A 18 -5.65 31.31 -8.86
N VAL A 19 -6.42 31.41 -7.79
CA VAL A 19 -6.32 30.52 -6.64
C VAL A 19 -6.90 29.19 -7.10
N PRO A 20 -6.13 28.09 -7.17
CA PRO A 20 -6.70 26.79 -7.44
C PRO A 20 -7.69 26.47 -6.31
N ALA A 21 -8.92 26.14 -6.67
CA ALA A 21 -9.88 25.63 -5.71
C ALA A 21 -9.31 24.33 -5.12
N ILE A 22 -9.05 24.35 -3.82
CA ILE A 22 -8.75 23.13 -3.05
C ILE A 22 -10.06 22.33 -3.12
N GLN A 23 -10.12 21.34 -4.01
CA GLN A 23 -11.16 20.31 -3.95
C GLN A 23 -10.82 19.46 -2.73
N GLY A 24 -11.52 19.74 -1.62
CA GLY A 24 -11.43 18.91 -0.43
C GLY A 24 -11.74 17.46 -0.80
N ALA A 25 -10.95 16.53 -0.29
CA ALA A 25 -11.22 15.10 -0.42
C ALA A 25 -12.67 14.84 0.01
N VAL A 26 -13.47 14.31 -0.90
CA VAL A 26 -14.84 13.89 -0.57
C VAL A 26 -14.68 12.64 0.27
N ALA A 27 -15.01 12.70 1.54
CA ALA A 27 -15.00 11.54 2.44
C ALA A 27 -15.84 10.41 1.84
N ALA A 28 -15.37 9.17 1.95
CA ALA A 28 -16.14 8.00 1.55
C ALA A 28 -17.50 8.01 2.25
N THR A 29 -18.59 7.77 1.51
CA THR A 29 -19.93 7.82 2.08
C THR A 29 -20.21 6.54 2.85
N GLU A 30 -20.42 6.66 4.16
CA GLU A 30 -20.89 5.54 4.99
C GLU A 30 -22.33 5.19 4.66
N LEU A 31 -22.61 3.94 4.36
CA LEU A 31 -23.92 3.44 3.97
C LEU A 31 -24.69 2.78 5.12
N LEU A 32 -24.00 2.38 6.19
CA LEU A 32 -24.62 1.74 7.35
C LEU A 32 -24.85 2.74 8.47
N GLN A 33 -25.72 2.39 9.40
CA GLN A 33 -25.98 3.15 10.61
C GLN A 33 -25.62 2.33 11.84
N ASN A 34 -25.15 3.03 12.88
CA ASN A 34 -24.87 2.45 14.19
C ASN A 34 -23.94 1.22 14.13
N GLY A 35 -22.90 1.25 13.30
CA GLY A 35 -21.93 0.18 13.19
C GLY A 35 -20.98 0.05 14.40
N GLY A 36 -20.84 1.10 15.22
CA GLY A 36 -20.16 1.08 16.52
C GLY A 36 -21.07 0.84 17.71
N PHE A 37 -22.33 0.48 17.49
CA PHE A 37 -23.34 0.03 18.48
C PHE A 37 -23.56 0.95 19.68
N SER A 38 -23.24 2.24 19.59
CA SER A 38 -23.46 3.23 20.64
C SER A 38 -24.94 3.48 20.92
N SER A 39 -25.84 3.16 19.97
CA SER A 39 -27.29 3.21 20.11
C SER A 39 -27.93 1.82 20.28
N GLY A 40 -27.23 0.91 20.95
CA GLY A 40 -27.69 -0.47 21.12
C GLY A 40 -27.75 -1.23 19.79
N THR A 41 -28.80 -2.03 19.59
CA THR A 41 -28.99 -2.81 18.35
C THR A 41 -29.84 -2.07 17.31
N THR A 42 -30.06 -0.76 17.47
CA THR A 42 -30.85 0.05 16.52
C THR A 42 -30.31 -0.08 15.10
N SER A 43 -31.19 -0.25 14.11
CA SER A 43 -30.92 -0.50 12.68
C SER A 43 -30.42 -1.91 12.35
N TRP A 44 -30.15 -2.76 13.32
CA TRP A 44 -29.72 -4.14 13.12
C TRP A 44 -30.85 -5.14 13.37
N TRP A 45 -31.02 -6.06 12.44
CA TRP A 45 -31.98 -7.14 12.53
C TRP A 45 -31.30 -8.50 12.71
N SER A 46 -32.02 -9.51 13.17
CA SER A 46 -31.57 -10.90 13.19
C SER A 46 -32.71 -11.86 12.97
N THR A 47 -32.39 -13.12 12.63
CA THR A 47 -33.34 -14.22 12.68
C THR A 47 -33.84 -14.45 14.11
N GLY A 48 -35.07 -14.90 14.26
CA GLY A 48 -35.72 -15.05 15.59
C GLY A 48 -35.00 -15.99 16.57
N ASN A 49 -34.14 -16.87 16.05
CA ASN A 49 -33.31 -17.80 16.83
C ASN A 49 -31.89 -17.26 17.14
N THR A 50 -31.59 -16.04 16.74
CA THR A 50 -30.27 -15.41 16.90
C THR A 50 -30.44 -14.06 17.63
N PRO A 51 -30.70 -14.07 18.94
CA PRO A 51 -30.96 -12.85 19.68
C PRO A 51 -29.72 -11.96 19.73
N LEU A 52 -29.95 -10.65 19.54
CA LEU A 52 -28.94 -9.61 19.59
C LEU A 52 -28.97 -8.88 20.94
N SER A 53 -27.81 -8.48 21.41
CA SER A 53 -27.62 -7.57 22.54
C SER A 53 -26.33 -6.77 22.34
N VAL A 54 -26.07 -5.80 23.20
CA VAL A 54 -24.77 -5.09 23.25
C VAL A 54 -24.04 -5.54 24.51
N ASP A 55 -22.78 -5.93 24.36
CA ASP A 55 -21.90 -6.41 25.40
C ASP A 55 -20.56 -5.67 25.29
N ALA A 56 -20.23 -4.85 26.31
CA ALA A 56 -19.05 -4.00 26.35
C ALA A 56 -18.87 -3.13 25.08
N GLY A 57 -19.99 -2.54 24.59
CA GLY A 57 -19.98 -1.67 23.41
C GLY A 57 -20.01 -2.40 22.07
N ARG A 58 -19.96 -3.71 22.05
CA ARG A 58 -19.97 -4.53 20.82
C ARG A 58 -21.32 -5.21 20.62
N LEU A 59 -21.73 -5.39 19.37
CA LEU A 59 -22.89 -6.23 19.04
C LEU A 59 -22.58 -7.69 19.38
N LYS A 60 -23.43 -8.31 20.19
CA LYS A 60 -23.35 -9.72 20.57
C LYS A 60 -24.52 -10.48 19.96
N ALA A 61 -24.24 -11.54 19.27
CA ALA A 61 -25.23 -12.48 18.73
C ALA A 61 -25.02 -13.87 19.31
N ALA A 62 -26.09 -14.46 19.86
CA ALA A 62 -26.10 -15.84 20.32
C ALA A 62 -26.57 -16.75 19.18
N VAL A 63 -25.68 -17.60 18.67
CA VAL A 63 -25.96 -18.47 17.53
C VAL A 63 -26.34 -19.85 18.05
N PRO A 64 -27.52 -20.38 17.68
CA PRO A 64 -27.98 -21.70 18.15
C PRO A 64 -27.20 -22.83 17.45
N GLU A 65 -27.19 -23.99 18.08
CA GLU A 65 -26.77 -25.22 17.43
C GLU A 65 -27.87 -25.79 16.52
N GLY A 66 -27.54 -26.79 15.67
CA GLY A 66 -28.51 -27.59 14.91
C GLY A 66 -29.10 -26.89 13.69
N THR A 67 -28.57 -25.77 13.27
CA THR A 67 -28.95 -25.11 12.00
C THR A 67 -28.38 -25.86 10.81
N ALA A 68 -29.16 -26.04 9.74
CA ALA A 68 -28.74 -26.77 8.54
C ALA A 68 -27.97 -25.89 7.56
N ASN A 69 -28.36 -24.62 7.43
CA ASN A 69 -27.80 -23.69 6.47
C ASN A 69 -27.19 -22.47 7.17
N LYS A 70 -26.27 -21.78 6.49
CA LYS A 70 -25.64 -20.56 7.04
C LYS A 70 -26.66 -19.45 7.31
N TRP A 71 -27.68 -19.34 6.46
CA TRP A 71 -28.77 -18.35 6.58
C TRP A 71 -29.88 -18.73 7.60
N ASP A 72 -29.83 -19.88 8.24
CA ASP A 72 -30.79 -20.25 9.31
C ASP A 72 -30.53 -19.45 10.60
N ALA A 73 -29.34 -18.87 10.76
CA ALA A 73 -28.99 -17.96 11.82
C ALA A 73 -28.24 -16.76 11.23
N MET A 74 -28.88 -15.59 11.17
CA MET A 74 -28.35 -14.39 10.55
C MET A 74 -28.56 -13.15 11.40
N LEU A 75 -27.70 -12.17 11.16
CA LEU A 75 -27.93 -10.77 11.50
C LEU A 75 -27.51 -9.88 10.34
N GLY A 76 -27.97 -8.64 10.32
CA GLY A 76 -27.61 -7.71 9.26
C GLY A 76 -28.27 -6.35 9.37
N GLN A 77 -28.10 -5.55 8.34
CA GLN A 77 -28.71 -4.23 8.20
C GLN A 77 -29.32 -4.06 6.81
N LYS A 78 -30.58 -3.60 6.77
CA LYS A 78 -31.33 -3.28 5.56
C LYS A 78 -32.25 -2.08 5.72
N THR A 79 -32.31 -1.53 6.92
CA THR A 79 -33.10 -0.35 7.25
C THR A 79 -32.26 0.64 8.05
N PRO A 80 -32.06 1.87 7.57
CA PRO A 80 -32.60 2.39 6.28
C PRO A 80 -32.01 1.64 5.11
N ALA A 81 -32.76 1.61 3.99
CA ALA A 81 -32.27 1.02 2.75
C ALA A 81 -31.06 1.79 2.22
N PHE A 82 -30.11 1.07 1.64
CA PHE A 82 -28.95 1.68 0.97
C PHE A 82 -28.82 1.14 -0.46
N ALA A 83 -28.20 1.94 -1.32
CA ALA A 83 -28.02 1.60 -2.72
C ALA A 83 -26.64 1.00 -2.98
N ILE A 84 -26.59 0.04 -3.90
CA ILE A 84 -25.34 -0.42 -4.53
C ILE A 84 -25.48 -0.13 -6.02
N HIS A 85 -24.47 0.51 -6.60
CA HIS A 85 -24.41 0.84 -8.01
C HIS A 85 -23.36 0.01 -8.73
N GLN A 86 -23.72 -0.47 -9.92
CA GLN A 86 -22.80 -1.24 -10.75
C GLN A 86 -21.54 -0.43 -11.10
N GLY A 87 -20.38 -1.05 -10.97
CA GLY A 87 -19.09 -0.42 -11.28
C GLY A 87 -18.48 0.46 -10.18
N ARG A 88 -19.26 0.83 -9.14
CA ARG A 88 -18.73 1.59 -8.00
C ARG A 88 -17.88 0.71 -7.07
N GLN A 89 -16.94 1.37 -6.38
CA GLN A 89 -16.06 0.72 -5.41
C GLN A 89 -16.62 0.85 -4.00
N TYR A 90 -16.65 -0.25 -3.29
CA TYR A 90 -17.13 -0.35 -1.91
C TYR A 90 -16.11 -1.05 -1.03
N THR A 91 -16.14 -0.76 0.27
CA THR A 91 -15.38 -1.51 1.27
C THR A 91 -16.29 -1.84 2.45
N LEU A 92 -16.46 -3.14 2.74
CA LEU A 92 -17.02 -3.62 3.99
C LEU A 92 -15.90 -3.88 4.97
N SER A 93 -15.94 -3.25 6.15
CA SER A 93 -14.99 -3.52 7.22
C SER A 93 -15.67 -3.68 8.57
N PHE A 94 -15.09 -4.45 9.46
CA PHE A 94 -15.58 -4.66 10.83
C PHE A 94 -14.54 -5.35 11.70
N ASP A 95 -14.70 -5.24 13.01
CA ASP A 95 -13.98 -6.04 13.99
C ASP A 95 -14.89 -7.20 14.45
N ALA A 96 -14.34 -8.41 14.55
CA ALA A 96 -15.09 -9.56 15.01
C ALA A 96 -14.28 -10.54 15.85
N SER A 97 -14.96 -11.22 16.79
CA SER A 97 -14.47 -12.36 17.56
C SER A 97 -15.61 -13.32 17.86
N ALA A 98 -15.30 -14.56 18.28
CA ALA A 98 -16.31 -15.53 18.68
C ALA A 98 -15.84 -16.37 19.87
N SER A 99 -16.78 -17.02 20.57
CA SER A 99 -16.47 -17.93 21.69
C SER A 99 -15.80 -19.24 21.24
N ALA A 100 -15.79 -19.53 19.95
CA ALA A 100 -15.13 -20.68 19.33
C ALA A 100 -14.76 -20.38 17.87
N SER A 101 -13.73 -21.05 17.34
CA SER A 101 -13.36 -20.88 15.95
C SER A 101 -14.48 -21.35 15.02
N ARG A 102 -14.93 -20.47 14.13
CA ARG A 102 -16.01 -20.73 13.15
C ARG A 102 -15.72 -20.04 11.82
N GLN A 103 -16.04 -20.71 10.72
CA GLN A 103 -16.04 -20.11 9.40
C GLN A 103 -17.46 -19.63 9.07
N VAL A 104 -17.64 -18.31 9.03
CA VAL A 104 -18.92 -17.65 8.78
C VAL A 104 -18.94 -16.99 7.40
N ARG A 105 -20.09 -16.58 6.92
CA ARG A 105 -20.26 -15.93 5.62
C ARG A 105 -20.77 -14.51 5.82
N THR A 106 -20.30 -13.56 5.01
CA THR A 106 -20.92 -12.24 4.87
C THR A 106 -21.30 -11.98 3.42
N THR A 107 -22.44 -11.30 3.23
CA THR A 107 -22.89 -10.88 1.90
C THR A 107 -23.34 -9.43 1.92
N VAL A 108 -23.08 -8.71 0.82
CA VAL A 108 -23.82 -7.51 0.43
C VAL A 108 -24.63 -7.90 -0.78
N GLN A 109 -25.95 -7.86 -0.67
CA GLN A 109 -26.86 -8.45 -1.64
C GLN A 109 -28.11 -7.60 -1.82
N GLN A 110 -28.88 -7.86 -2.86
CA GLN A 110 -30.21 -7.31 -3.01
C GLN A 110 -31.16 -7.96 -1.99
N ASN A 111 -31.97 -7.15 -1.31
CA ASN A 111 -32.92 -7.61 -0.29
C ASN A 111 -34.24 -8.15 -0.88
N THR A 112 -34.17 -8.93 -1.97
CA THR A 112 -35.31 -9.61 -2.59
C THR A 112 -34.84 -10.88 -3.29
N ASP A 113 -35.73 -11.91 -3.31
CA ASP A 113 -35.47 -13.16 -4.03
C ASP A 113 -35.11 -12.90 -5.51
N PRO A 114 -34.08 -13.55 -6.06
CA PRO A 114 -33.22 -14.63 -5.51
C PRO A 114 -32.00 -14.17 -4.69
N TYR A 115 -32.00 -12.96 -4.14
CA TYR A 115 -30.94 -12.38 -3.31
C TYR A 115 -29.56 -12.35 -3.99
N PRO A 116 -29.43 -11.83 -5.22
CA PRO A 116 -28.13 -11.76 -5.88
C PRO A 116 -27.16 -10.94 -5.04
N ALA A 117 -25.93 -11.47 -4.85
CA ALA A 117 -24.92 -10.82 -4.03
C ALA A 117 -23.84 -10.17 -4.88
N THR A 118 -23.40 -8.99 -4.47
CA THR A 118 -22.26 -8.29 -5.03
C THR A 118 -20.97 -8.53 -4.22
N LEU A 119 -21.09 -8.78 -2.93
CA LEU A 119 -20.06 -9.36 -2.08
C LEU A 119 -20.61 -10.66 -1.50
N ASP A 120 -19.82 -11.73 -1.58
CA ASP A 120 -20.13 -13.03 -1.01
C ASP A 120 -18.81 -13.68 -0.61
N THR A 121 -18.52 -13.72 0.69
CA THR A 121 -17.23 -14.19 1.16
C THR A 121 -17.33 -14.94 2.48
N LEU A 122 -16.38 -15.83 2.70
CA LEU A 122 -16.20 -16.57 3.94
C LEU A 122 -15.04 -15.97 4.74
N PHE A 123 -15.18 -15.90 6.06
CA PHE A 123 -14.11 -15.50 6.96
C PHE A 123 -14.15 -16.32 8.24
N THR A 124 -13.03 -16.44 8.92
CA THR A 124 -12.93 -17.21 10.17
C THR A 124 -12.86 -16.27 11.36
N VAL A 125 -13.76 -16.47 12.31
CA VAL A 125 -13.74 -15.82 13.62
C VAL A 125 -13.25 -16.80 14.68
N ASP A 126 -12.52 -16.34 15.67
CA ASP A 126 -12.06 -17.09 16.82
C ASP A 126 -12.15 -16.25 18.11
N THR A 127 -11.50 -16.69 19.19
CA THR A 127 -11.52 -15.96 20.47
C THR A 127 -10.75 -14.64 20.45
N THR A 128 -9.98 -14.37 19.41
CA THR A 128 -9.23 -13.14 19.23
C THR A 128 -10.04 -12.15 18.40
N THR A 129 -10.21 -10.93 18.88
CA THR A 129 -10.80 -9.86 18.05
C THR A 129 -9.86 -9.51 16.92
N ARG A 130 -10.35 -9.59 15.68
CA ARG A 130 -9.62 -9.27 14.46
C ARG A 130 -10.38 -8.26 13.64
N HIS A 131 -9.64 -7.40 12.94
CA HIS A 131 -10.19 -6.53 11.92
C HIS A 131 -10.30 -7.28 10.59
N PHE A 132 -11.46 -7.17 9.94
CA PHE A 132 -11.74 -7.70 8.60
C PHE A 132 -12.04 -6.53 7.66
N SER A 133 -11.55 -6.62 6.42
CA SER A 133 -11.80 -5.64 5.38
C SER A 133 -11.94 -6.33 4.03
N PHE A 134 -13.04 -6.06 3.34
CA PHE A 134 -13.42 -6.68 2.06
C PHE A 134 -13.75 -5.59 1.05
N PRO A 135 -12.78 -5.13 0.25
CA PRO A 135 -13.05 -4.25 -0.88
C PRO A 135 -13.72 -5.06 -2.01
N PHE A 136 -14.70 -4.46 -2.68
CA PHE A 136 -15.38 -5.06 -3.82
C PHE A 136 -15.90 -4.02 -4.80
N THR A 137 -16.08 -4.44 -6.06
CA THR A 137 -16.76 -3.64 -7.08
C THR A 137 -18.23 -4.04 -7.13
N GLY A 138 -19.13 -3.07 -7.08
CA GLY A 138 -20.55 -3.29 -7.25
C GLY A 138 -20.84 -4.00 -8.58
N SER A 139 -21.42 -5.18 -8.52
CA SER A 139 -21.90 -5.96 -9.69
C SER A 139 -23.42 -5.86 -9.88
N LEU A 140 -24.10 -5.19 -8.94
CA LEU A 140 -25.54 -4.98 -8.93
C LEU A 140 -25.87 -3.50 -9.07
N GLU A 141 -27.05 -3.21 -9.66
CA GLU A 141 -27.69 -1.92 -9.61
C GLU A 141 -28.97 -2.09 -8.79
N THR A 142 -28.98 -1.60 -7.55
CA THR A 142 -30.13 -1.75 -6.65
C THR A 142 -30.20 -0.62 -5.63
N ALA A 143 -31.41 -0.12 -5.37
CA ALA A 143 -31.69 0.85 -4.30
C ALA A 143 -32.00 0.16 -2.94
N ASN A 144 -32.15 -1.17 -2.93
CA ASN A 144 -32.55 -1.96 -1.77
C ASN A 144 -31.53 -3.07 -1.48
N ALA A 145 -30.32 -2.68 -1.14
CA ALA A 145 -29.30 -3.62 -0.68
C ALA A 145 -29.44 -3.92 0.80
N GLU A 146 -28.91 -5.08 1.20
CA GLU A 146 -28.72 -5.46 2.60
C GLU A 146 -27.32 -6.01 2.84
N LEU A 147 -26.79 -5.77 4.03
CA LEU A 147 -25.63 -6.48 4.58
C LEU A 147 -26.13 -7.64 5.43
N THR A 148 -25.58 -8.84 5.25
CA THR A 148 -25.85 -9.98 6.13
C THR A 148 -24.56 -10.62 6.66
N PHE A 149 -24.62 -11.08 7.90
CA PHE A 149 -23.69 -12.04 8.47
C PHE A 149 -24.46 -13.34 8.69
N GLN A 150 -24.05 -14.40 8.01
CA GLN A 150 -24.71 -15.71 8.01
C GLN A 150 -23.88 -16.67 8.87
N LEU A 151 -24.41 -17.02 10.01
CA LEU A 151 -23.69 -17.60 11.14
C LEU A 151 -24.09 -19.08 11.39
N GLY A 152 -25.15 -19.58 10.76
CA GLY A 152 -25.63 -20.93 10.94
C GLY A 152 -24.90 -21.97 10.09
N GLY A 153 -25.49 -23.20 10.04
CA GLY A 153 -25.01 -24.31 9.20
C GLY A 153 -23.63 -24.84 9.60
N LEU A 154 -23.25 -24.74 10.88
CA LEU A 154 -21.91 -25.09 11.36
C LEU A 154 -21.98 -26.27 12.33
N ALA A 155 -21.08 -27.23 12.18
CA ALA A 155 -20.87 -28.27 13.18
C ALA A 155 -20.19 -27.66 14.43
N GLY A 156 -20.51 -28.20 15.62
CA GLY A 156 -19.75 -27.86 16.85
C GLY A 156 -20.49 -27.07 17.91
N GLY A 157 -21.81 -27.14 17.96
CA GLY A 157 -22.65 -26.60 19.05
C GLY A 157 -22.87 -25.07 18.95
N ALA A 158 -23.69 -24.57 19.86
CA ALA A 158 -24.00 -23.15 20.00
C ALA A 158 -22.74 -22.32 20.31
N TYR A 159 -22.70 -21.08 19.80
CA TYR A 159 -21.58 -20.16 20.06
C TYR A 159 -22.07 -18.73 20.09
N THR A 160 -21.20 -17.84 20.54
CA THR A 160 -21.46 -16.40 20.55
C THR A 160 -20.47 -15.73 19.63
N VAL A 161 -20.93 -14.74 18.86
CA VAL A 161 -20.08 -13.88 18.05
C VAL A 161 -20.28 -12.42 18.47
N TRP A 162 -19.19 -11.64 18.44
CA TRP A 162 -19.19 -10.20 18.68
C TRP A 162 -18.71 -9.47 17.45
N PHE A 163 -19.39 -8.37 17.11
CA PHE A 163 -19.02 -7.45 16.05
C PHE A 163 -18.87 -6.04 16.61
N ASP A 164 -17.97 -5.26 16.04
CA ASP A 164 -17.78 -3.82 16.30
C ASP A 164 -17.28 -3.12 15.07
N ASN A 165 -17.40 -1.78 15.04
CA ASN A 165 -16.88 -0.93 13.97
C ASN A 165 -17.30 -1.38 12.57
N VAL A 166 -18.55 -1.85 12.42
CA VAL A 166 -19.07 -2.30 11.13
C VAL A 166 -19.35 -1.11 10.23
N SER A 167 -18.67 -1.07 9.10
CA SER A 167 -18.72 0.03 8.13
C SER A 167 -18.83 -0.53 6.72
N LEU A 168 -19.72 0.02 5.92
CA LEU A 168 -19.80 -0.20 4.47
C LEU A 168 -19.72 1.14 3.78
N THR A 169 -18.59 1.43 3.17
CA THR A 169 -18.37 2.72 2.50
C THR A 169 -18.45 2.61 0.99
N ASP A 170 -19.09 3.60 0.36
CA ASP A 170 -18.98 3.88 -1.07
C ASP A 170 -17.73 4.75 -1.30
N SER A 171 -16.70 4.17 -1.88
CA SER A 171 -15.42 4.83 -2.16
C SER A 171 -15.40 5.56 -3.51
N THR A 172 -16.48 5.52 -4.29
CA THR A 172 -16.53 6.06 -5.68
C THR A 172 -16.54 7.58 -5.73
N GLY A 173 -16.65 8.26 -4.60
CA GLY A 173 -16.58 9.71 -4.51
C GLY A 173 -15.18 10.26 -4.23
N THR A 174 -14.23 9.43 -3.88
CA THR A 174 -12.83 9.81 -3.75
C THR A 174 -12.17 9.65 -5.12
N ALA A 175 -12.16 10.71 -5.93
CA ALA A 175 -11.16 10.79 -6.98
C ALA A 175 -9.81 10.50 -6.31
N ALA A 176 -9.04 9.55 -6.89
CA ALA A 176 -7.70 9.26 -6.40
C ALA A 176 -6.95 10.59 -6.23
N GLY A 177 -6.64 10.95 -4.99
CA GLY A 177 -5.96 12.19 -4.68
C GLY A 177 -4.50 12.10 -5.11
N ASP A 178 -3.91 13.25 -5.38
CA ASP A 178 -2.45 13.35 -5.49
C ASP A 178 -1.86 13.30 -4.08
N PRO A 179 -1.20 12.20 -3.65
CA PRO A 179 -0.70 12.06 -2.29
C PRO A 179 0.36 13.11 -1.94
N THR A 180 1.04 13.70 -2.95
CA THR A 180 2.04 14.74 -2.75
C THR A 180 1.40 16.10 -2.42
N GLN A 181 0.14 16.30 -2.78
CA GLN A 181 -0.63 17.50 -2.47
C GLN A 181 -1.47 17.34 -1.20
N MET A 182 -1.61 16.11 -0.72
CA MET A 182 -2.38 15.79 0.49
C MET A 182 -1.54 15.88 1.77
N THR A 183 -0.23 16.08 1.65
CA THR A 183 0.73 16.07 2.76
C THR A 183 1.76 17.18 2.64
N SER A 184 2.37 17.56 3.77
CA SER A 184 3.36 18.65 3.84
C SER A 184 4.81 18.17 3.65
N GLY A 185 5.03 17.14 2.80
CA GLY A 185 6.35 16.57 2.47
C GLY A 185 6.54 15.15 2.99
N PHE A 186 7.70 14.57 2.73
CA PHE A 186 7.98 13.16 3.02
C PHE A 186 8.14 12.85 4.51
N TYR A 187 7.71 11.65 4.91
CA TYR A 187 7.82 11.16 6.28
C TYR A 187 9.24 10.70 6.61
N VAL A 188 9.74 11.15 7.76
CA VAL A 188 11.00 10.66 8.36
C VAL A 188 10.63 9.70 9.47
N ASP A 189 10.91 8.40 9.28
CA ASP A 189 10.62 7.37 10.27
C ASP A 189 11.61 7.44 11.45
N PRO A 190 11.16 7.81 12.67
CA PRO A 190 12.03 7.84 13.85
C PRO A 190 12.50 6.45 14.30
N ASN A 191 11.90 5.40 13.76
CA ASN A 191 12.22 3.99 14.04
C ASN A 191 12.92 3.31 12.85
N SER A 192 13.43 4.07 11.87
CA SER A 192 14.28 3.53 10.81
C SER A 192 15.54 2.88 11.39
N ASN A 193 16.14 1.92 10.68
CA ASN A 193 17.35 1.24 11.14
C ASN A 193 18.48 2.22 11.52
N PRO A 194 18.81 3.25 10.70
CA PRO A 194 19.80 4.25 11.07
C PRO A 194 19.39 5.10 12.28
N ALA A 195 18.10 5.48 12.42
CA ALA A 195 17.63 6.24 13.57
C ALA A 195 17.72 5.43 14.86
N THR A 196 17.30 4.18 14.81
CA THR A 196 17.41 3.25 15.95
C THR A 196 18.87 3.03 16.34
N TRP A 197 19.77 2.88 15.36
CA TRP A 197 21.20 2.73 15.64
C TRP A 197 21.76 3.98 16.34
N VAL A 198 21.45 5.17 15.84
CA VAL A 198 21.87 6.46 16.44
C VAL A 198 21.39 6.57 17.90
N GLN A 199 20.13 6.24 18.19
CA GLN A 199 19.56 6.26 19.54
C GLN A 199 20.29 5.32 20.50
N ASN A 200 20.66 4.13 20.02
CA ASN A 200 21.31 3.09 20.81
C ASN A 200 22.83 3.29 20.96
N ASN A 201 23.45 4.17 20.14
CA ASN A 201 24.89 4.38 20.12
C ASN A 201 25.28 5.86 20.23
N PRO A 202 24.81 6.60 21.28
CA PRO A 202 24.95 8.06 21.34
C PRO A 202 26.43 8.53 21.44
N ASN A 203 27.33 7.67 21.91
CA ASN A 203 28.74 7.98 22.12
C ASN A 203 29.67 7.42 21.02
N ASP A 204 29.15 6.76 19.98
CA ASP A 204 29.97 6.30 18.86
C ASP A 204 30.41 7.50 18.00
N GLY A 205 31.68 7.52 17.59
CA GLY A 205 32.23 8.64 16.81
C GLY A 205 31.56 8.87 15.45
N ARG A 206 30.78 7.91 14.95
CA ARG A 206 30.01 7.99 13.69
C ARG A 206 28.60 8.55 13.87
N THR A 207 28.09 8.59 15.12
CA THR A 207 26.68 8.91 15.42
C THR A 207 26.28 10.25 14.84
N ALA A 208 27.05 11.32 15.05
CA ALA A 208 26.72 12.66 14.57
C ALA A 208 26.61 12.73 13.03
N ALA A 209 27.53 12.05 12.33
CA ALA A 209 27.52 12.01 10.87
C ALA A 209 26.33 11.20 10.33
N ILE A 210 26.05 10.03 10.89
CA ILE A 210 24.90 9.19 10.51
C ILE A 210 23.59 9.90 10.81
N GLN A 211 23.48 10.53 11.97
CA GLN A 211 22.28 11.29 12.34
C GLN A 211 21.98 12.41 11.34
N SER A 212 22.95 13.25 11.06
CA SER A 212 22.75 14.43 10.19
C SER A 212 22.57 14.06 8.71
N SER A 213 23.26 13.03 8.23
CA SER A 213 23.30 12.69 6.82
C SER A 213 22.28 11.63 6.40
N ILE A 214 21.82 10.75 7.33
CA ILE A 214 20.98 9.60 7.01
C ILE A 214 19.75 9.56 7.91
N ALA A 215 19.90 9.43 9.23
CA ALA A 215 18.78 9.08 10.14
C ALA A 215 17.66 10.14 10.18
N THR A 216 17.96 11.40 9.86
CA THR A 216 16.98 12.49 9.78
C THR A 216 16.43 12.74 8.37
N LYS A 217 16.70 11.83 7.43
CA LYS A 217 16.22 11.96 6.05
C LYS A 217 15.06 11.02 5.79
N PRO A 218 14.09 11.43 4.94
CA PRO A 218 12.99 10.56 4.56
C PRO A 218 13.51 9.42 3.67
N MET A 219 13.12 8.21 4.03
CA MET A 219 13.45 6.98 3.30
C MET A 219 12.31 5.98 3.39
N ALA A 220 12.27 5.01 2.48
CA ALA A 220 11.24 4.00 2.48
C ALA A 220 11.39 3.01 3.64
N ARG A 221 10.25 2.48 4.11
CA ARG A 221 10.19 1.33 5.00
C ARG A 221 9.82 0.08 4.22
N TRP A 222 10.63 -0.96 4.40
CA TRP A 222 10.45 -2.25 3.72
C TRP A 222 9.60 -3.19 4.58
N PHE A 223 8.65 -3.86 3.92
CA PHE A 223 7.74 -4.82 4.53
C PHE A 223 7.82 -6.15 3.77
N GLY A 224 7.93 -7.25 4.50
CA GLY A 224 8.01 -8.59 3.95
C GLY A 224 7.53 -9.63 4.98
N ASN A 225 7.90 -10.90 4.76
CA ASN A 225 7.56 -12.00 5.66
C ASN A 225 8.11 -11.85 7.10
N TRP A 226 9.06 -10.95 7.32
CA TRP A 226 9.60 -10.60 8.64
C TRP A 226 8.78 -9.55 9.41
N SER A 227 7.76 -8.96 8.80
CA SER A 227 7.01 -7.82 9.38
C SER A 227 5.94 -8.24 10.39
N GLY A 228 5.78 -9.53 10.67
CA GLY A 228 4.72 -10.04 11.54
C GLY A 228 3.32 -9.84 10.93
N ASP A 229 2.39 -9.31 11.70
CA ASP A 229 1.06 -8.93 11.19
C ASP A 229 1.19 -7.70 10.29
N ILE A 230 1.02 -7.91 8.99
CA ILE A 230 1.24 -6.87 8.00
C ILE A 230 0.22 -5.74 8.11
N GLY A 231 -1.01 -6.04 8.46
CA GLY A 231 -2.05 -5.03 8.66
C GLY A 231 -1.68 -4.07 9.79
N ALA A 232 -1.25 -4.61 10.93
CA ALA A 232 -0.79 -3.81 12.07
C ALA A 232 0.48 -3.03 11.76
N ALA A 233 1.46 -3.66 11.09
CA ALA A 233 2.75 -3.03 10.77
C ALA A 233 2.59 -1.85 9.80
N VAL A 234 1.85 -2.03 8.71
CA VAL A 234 1.57 -0.98 7.71
C VAL A 234 0.66 0.08 8.31
N GLY A 235 -0.43 -0.33 8.98
CA GLY A 235 -1.38 0.58 9.61
C GLY A 235 -0.72 1.51 10.62
N GLY A 236 0.19 0.98 11.45
CA GLY A 236 0.96 1.77 12.42
C GLY A 236 1.91 2.77 11.75
N PHE A 237 2.63 2.34 10.70
CA PHE A 237 3.57 3.21 9.98
C PHE A 237 2.86 4.34 9.23
N VAL A 238 1.83 4.01 8.44
CA VAL A 238 1.06 5.01 7.69
C VAL A 238 0.27 5.92 8.64
N GLY A 239 -0.27 5.38 9.75
CA GLY A 239 -0.96 6.18 10.76
C GLY A 239 -0.05 7.19 11.45
N ALA A 240 1.21 6.83 11.72
CA ALA A 240 2.18 7.77 12.29
C ALA A 240 2.57 8.88 11.28
N ALA A 241 2.69 8.54 10.00
CA ALA A 241 2.97 9.51 8.95
C ALA A 241 1.79 10.47 8.74
N ASP A 242 0.56 9.95 8.70
CA ASP A 242 -0.68 10.71 8.58
C ASP A 242 -0.87 11.69 9.74
N ALA A 243 -0.66 11.23 10.98
CA ALA A 243 -0.70 12.08 12.18
C ALA A 243 0.36 13.21 12.16
N ALA A 244 1.47 13.02 11.43
CA ALA A 244 2.51 14.02 11.23
C ALA A 244 2.27 14.90 9.99
N ASP A 245 1.19 14.71 9.23
CA ASP A 245 0.93 15.37 7.94
C ASP A 245 2.10 15.15 6.95
N LYS A 246 2.58 13.89 6.82
CA LYS A 246 3.72 13.54 5.98
C LYS A 246 3.43 12.34 5.09
N LEU A 247 4.07 12.33 3.91
CA LEU A 247 3.93 11.29 2.89
C LEU A 247 4.90 10.14 3.16
N PRO A 248 4.42 8.96 3.57
CA PRO A 248 5.26 7.80 3.75
C PRO A 248 5.59 7.12 2.42
N VAL A 249 6.80 6.55 2.36
CA VAL A 249 7.23 5.67 1.26
C VAL A 249 7.36 4.25 1.81
N LEU A 250 6.68 3.30 1.18
CA LEU A 250 6.64 1.91 1.58
C LEU A 250 7.18 1.02 0.45
N VAL A 251 7.81 -0.09 0.82
CA VAL A 251 8.18 -1.15 -0.13
C VAL A 251 7.45 -2.43 0.27
N ALA A 252 6.65 -2.97 -0.64
CA ALA A 252 6.10 -4.32 -0.53
C ALA A 252 7.12 -5.29 -1.14
N TYR A 253 7.67 -6.21 -0.33
CA TYR A 253 8.74 -7.12 -0.73
C TYR A 253 8.50 -8.53 -0.18
N ASN A 254 7.52 -9.22 -0.72
CA ASN A 254 7.09 -10.53 -0.22
C ASN A 254 6.64 -11.51 -1.30
N ILE A 255 6.95 -11.23 -2.58
CA ILE A 255 6.55 -12.13 -3.67
C ILE A 255 7.22 -13.50 -3.51
N PRO A 256 6.49 -14.62 -3.68
CA PRO A 256 7.06 -15.96 -3.63
C PRO A 256 8.19 -16.15 -4.65
N GLY A 257 9.28 -16.76 -4.23
CA GLY A 257 10.42 -17.00 -5.11
C GLY A 257 11.09 -15.72 -5.60
N ARG A 258 11.09 -14.64 -4.79
CA ARG A 258 11.89 -13.45 -5.10
C ARG A 258 13.36 -13.83 -5.21
N ASP A 259 14.11 -13.09 -6.02
CA ASP A 259 15.52 -13.33 -6.32
C ASP A 259 15.77 -14.76 -6.83
N ALA A 260 14.89 -15.22 -7.75
CA ALA A 260 14.84 -16.59 -8.21
C ALA A 260 16.13 -17.05 -8.93
N CYS A 261 16.85 -16.10 -9.57
CA CYS A 261 18.08 -16.39 -10.31
C CYS A 261 19.35 -16.12 -9.49
N GLY A 262 19.32 -15.17 -8.57
CA GLY A 262 20.49 -14.75 -7.77
C GLY A 262 20.59 -15.42 -6.40
N GLY A 263 19.47 -15.67 -5.74
CA GLY A 263 19.38 -16.33 -4.44
C GLY A 263 19.92 -15.55 -3.25
N GLN A 264 20.30 -14.28 -3.41
CA GLN A 264 20.93 -13.47 -2.35
C GLN A 264 19.91 -12.97 -1.31
N SER A 265 18.71 -12.61 -1.76
CA SER A 265 17.59 -12.16 -0.94
C SER A 265 16.35 -13.04 -1.11
N GLY A 266 16.56 -14.33 -1.39
CA GLY A 266 15.51 -15.31 -1.60
C GLY A 266 14.51 -15.37 -0.44
N GLY A 267 13.26 -15.78 -0.73
CA GLY A 267 12.19 -15.87 0.26
C GLY A 267 10.84 -15.42 -0.31
N GLY A 268 10.11 -14.65 0.49
CA GLY A 268 8.76 -14.21 0.19
C GLY A 268 7.69 -15.03 0.89
N ALA A 269 6.43 -14.84 0.53
CA ALA A 269 5.31 -15.61 1.02
C ALA A 269 5.44 -17.08 0.60
N GLY A 270 4.92 -17.99 1.40
CA GLY A 270 5.04 -19.43 1.17
C GLY A 270 4.25 -19.95 -0.05
N SER A 271 3.37 -19.14 -0.65
CA SER A 271 2.59 -19.49 -1.84
C SER A 271 1.98 -18.24 -2.48
N PRO A 272 1.54 -18.33 -3.77
CA PRO A 272 0.78 -17.25 -4.42
C PRO A 272 -0.51 -16.87 -3.67
N ALA A 273 -1.20 -17.83 -3.06
CA ALA A 273 -2.39 -17.55 -2.26
C ALA A 273 -2.04 -16.75 -0.99
N ALA A 274 -0.98 -17.15 -0.27
CA ALA A 274 -0.49 -16.43 0.92
C ALA A 274 -0.05 -15.00 0.55
N TYR A 275 0.60 -14.81 -0.59
CA TYR A 275 0.97 -13.49 -1.09
C TYR A 275 -0.26 -12.60 -1.35
N ARG A 276 -1.28 -13.14 -2.00
CA ARG A 276 -2.52 -12.39 -2.28
C ARG A 276 -3.21 -11.94 -1.00
N THR A 277 -3.29 -12.80 0.01
CA THR A 277 -3.83 -12.43 1.32
C THR A 277 -2.98 -11.34 1.99
N TRP A 278 -1.65 -11.47 1.92
CA TRP A 278 -0.72 -10.53 2.50
C TRP A 278 -0.81 -9.14 1.86
N ILE A 279 -0.82 -9.06 0.52
CA ILE A 279 -0.86 -7.78 -0.21
C ILE A 279 -2.25 -7.10 -0.09
N GLN A 280 -3.33 -7.89 0.01
CA GLN A 280 -4.66 -7.37 0.31
C GLN A 280 -4.69 -6.70 1.68
N SER A 281 -4.16 -7.36 2.71
CA SER A 281 -4.06 -6.79 4.07
C SER A 281 -3.16 -5.55 4.09
N PHE A 282 -2.07 -5.54 3.33
CA PHE A 282 -1.19 -4.39 3.17
C PHE A 282 -1.95 -3.18 2.61
N ALA A 283 -2.61 -3.33 1.47
CA ALA A 283 -3.35 -2.24 0.82
C ALA A 283 -4.52 -1.75 1.68
N SER A 284 -5.28 -2.67 2.29
CA SER A 284 -6.38 -2.33 3.19
C SER A 284 -5.91 -1.55 4.42
N ALA A 285 -4.72 -1.87 4.95
CA ALA A 285 -4.15 -1.17 6.10
C ALA A 285 -3.72 0.27 5.77
N ILE A 286 -3.44 0.60 4.52
CA ILE A 286 -3.25 1.99 4.09
C ILE A 286 -4.60 2.71 4.06
N GLY A 287 -5.60 2.10 3.45
CA GLY A 287 -6.94 2.68 3.30
C GLY A 287 -6.90 3.98 2.49
N THR A 288 -7.62 5.00 2.94
CA THR A 288 -7.70 6.30 2.25
C THR A 288 -6.55 7.26 2.55
N ARG A 289 -5.56 6.86 3.33
CA ARG A 289 -4.42 7.71 3.69
C ARG A 289 -3.46 7.87 2.51
N PRO A 290 -2.81 9.04 2.35
CA PRO A 290 -1.81 9.25 1.31
C PRO A 290 -0.57 8.39 1.56
N ALA A 291 -0.06 7.73 0.50
CA ALA A 291 1.15 6.93 0.57
C ALA A 291 1.80 6.76 -0.82
N LEU A 292 3.08 6.43 -0.84
CA LEU A 292 3.78 5.89 -2.00
C LEU A 292 4.15 4.44 -1.72
N VAL A 293 3.91 3.54 -2.67
CA VAL A 293 4.25 2.13 -2.53
C VAL A 293 5.07 1.66 -3.72
N ILE A 294 6.25 1.12 -3.43
CA ILE A 294 7.08 0.41 -4.41
C ILE A 294 6.72 -1.08 -4.32
N ILE A 295 6.33 -1.67 -5.44
CA ILE A 295 5.84 -3.04 -5.51
C ILE A 295 6.97 -3.96 -5.99
N GLU A 296 7.40 -4.85 -5.13
CA GLU A 296 8.23 -6.02 -5.37
C GLU A 296 9.50 -5.72 -6.18
N PRO A 297 10.46 -4.97 -5.60
CA PRO A 297 11.77 -4.77 -6.20
C PRO A 297 12.37 -6.06 -6.78
N ASP A 298 13.03 -5.95 -7.94
CA ASP A 298 13.72 -7.00 -8.70
C ASP A 298 12.79 -8.02 -9.38
N SER A 299 11.49 -8.04 -9.07
CA SER A 299 10.55 -9.09 -9.49
C SER A 299 10.42 -9.27 -11.01
N LEU A 300 10.63 -8.20 -11.78
CA LEU A 300 10.57 -8.20 -13.25
C LEU A 300 11.94 -8.32 -13.94
N GLY A 301 13.03 -8.14 -13.19
CA GLY A 301 14.39 -8.30 -13.71
C GLY A 301 14.76 -9.77 -13.94
N ASP A 302 14.26 -10.64 -13.10
CA ASP A 302 14.79 -11.98 -12.85
C ASP A 302 13.99 -13.10 -13.53
N PHE A 303 13.74 -12.96 -14.84
CA PHE A 303 12.98 -13.95 -15.62
C PHE A 303 13.83 -15.05 -16.27
N ASN A 304 15.14 -14.87 -16.33
CA ASN A 304 16.02 -15.75 -17.14
C ASN A 304 16.09 -17.20 -16.66
N CYS A 305 15.82 -17.45 -15.37
CA CYS A 305 15.81 -18.78 -14.76
C CYS A 305 14.40 -19.33 -14.51
N MET A 306 13.36 -18.62 -14.99
CA MET A 306 11.98 -18.99 -14.77
C MET A 306 11.35 -19.62 -16.01
N SER A 307 10.53 -20.65 -15.82
CA SER A 307 9.65 -21.16 -16.87
C SER A 307 8.54 -20.14 -17.18
N GLN A 308 7.92 -20.24 -18.37
CA GLN A 308 6.81 -19.37 -18.76
C GLN A 308 5.66 -19.41 -17.75
N ALA A 309 5.31 -20.59 -17.23
CA ALA A 309 4.27 -20.74 -16.22
C ALA A 309 4.60 -19.96 -14.90
N GLN A 310 5.85 -19.95 -14.49
CA GLN A 310 6.31 -19.17 -13.32
C GLN A 310 6.26 -17.66 -13.60
N ILE A 311 6.61 -17.24 -14.82
CA ILE A 311 6.52 -15.85 -15.25
C ILE A 311 5.05 -15.40 -15.26
N ASP A 312 4.15 -16.20 -15.80
CA ASP A 312 2.72 -15.90 -15.88
C ASP A 312 2.11 -15.81 -14.46
N GLU A 313 2.49 -16.73 -13.55
CA GLU A 313 2.06 -16.68 -12.15
C GLU A 313 2.58 -15.42 -11.43
N ARG A 314 3.86 -15.05 -11.65
CA ARG A 314 4.46 -13.82 -11.10
C ARG A 314 3.75 -12.58 -11.61
N ASN A 315 3.52 -12.48 -12.91
CA ASN A 315 2.75 -11.38 -13.52
C ASN A 315 1.32 -11.31 -12.94
N GLY A 316 0.67 -12.45 -12.73
CA GLY A 316 -0.64 -12.52 -12.11
C GLY A 316 -0.66 -12.04 -10.64
N MET A 317 0.41 -12.29 -9.89
CA MET A 317 0.56 -11.77 -8.52
C MET A 317 0.82 -10.25 -8.50
N LEU A 318 1.67 -9.74 -9.39
CA LEU A 318 1.97 -8.30 -9.50
C LEU A 318 0.73 -7.51 -9.96
N SER A 319 0.02 -8.00 -10.97
CA SER A 319 -1.24 -7.41 -11.42
C SER A 319 -2.28 -7.39 -10.29
N TYR A 320 -2.39 -8.48 -9.52
CA TYR A 320 -3.26 -8.52 -8.35
C TYR A 320 -2.85 -7.47 -7.29
N ALA A 321 -1.55 -7.33 -7.02
CA ALA A 321 -1.06 -6.31 -6.08
C ALA A 321 -1.44 -4.90 -6.51
N VAL A 322 -1.22 -4.56 -7.78
CA VAL A 322 -1.63 -3.28 -8.37
C VAL A 322 -3.12 -3.02 -8.17
N GLN A 323 -3.97 -4.05 -8.45
CA GLN A 323 -5.42 -3.95 -8.25
C GLN A 323 -5.79 -3.71 -6.79
N GLN A 324 -5.08 -4.34 -5.82
CA GLN A 324 -5.37 -4.13 -4.41
C GLN A 324 -5.08 -2.67 -4.00
N PHE A 325 -3.97 -2.08 -4.43
CA PHE A 325 -3.69 -0.66 -4.14
C PHE A 325 -4.70 0.26 -4.82
N LYS A 326 -5.03 0.02 -6.08
CA LYS A 326 -6.03 0.81 -6.82
C LYS A 326 -7.40 0.80 -6.12
N ASN A 327 -7.82 -0.36 -5.61
CA ASN A 327 -9.17 -0.55 -5.08
C ASN A 327 -9.27 -0.19 -3.59
N SER A 328 -8.25 -0.49 -2.78
CA SER A 328 -8.28 -0.37 -1.33
C SER A 328 -7.50 0.82 -0.77
N ALA A 329 -6.66 1.46 -1.60
CA ALA A 329 -5.82 2.59 -1.21
C ALA A 329 -5.85 3.70 -2.28
N PRO A 330 -6.99 4.37 -2.50
CA PRO A 330 -7.20 5.27 -3.63
C PRO A 330 -6.28 6.50 -3.63
N ASN A 331 -5.77 6.91 -2.48
CA ASN A 331 -4.83 8.02 -2.34
C ASN A 331 -3.35 7.55 -2.31
N THR A 332 -3.10 6.33 -2.78
CA THR A 332 -1.75 5.75 -2.87
C THR A 332 -1.28 5.72 -4.32
N TRP A 333 -0.09 6.26 -4.57
CA TRP A 333 0.58 6.01 -5.83
C TRP A 333 1.44 4.76 -5.71
N ALA A 334 1.10 3.74 -6.50
CA ALA A 334 1.77 2.45 -6.53
C ALA A 334 2.66 2.33 -7.77
N TYR A 335 3.92 1.96 -7.58
CA TYR A 335 4.94 1.84 -8.62
C TYR A 335 5.44 0.39 -8.71
N LEU A 336 5.29 -0.24 -9.86
CA LEU A 336 5.93 -1.52 -10.15
C LEU A 336 7.43 -1.34 -10.32
N ASP A 337 8.26 -2.23 -9.78
CA ASP A 337 9.69 -2.13 -10.01
C ASP A 337 10.08 -2.49 -11.44
N GLY A 338 10.85 -1.61 -12.07
CA GLY A 338 11.37 -1.73 -13.44
C GLY A 338 12.88 -1.98 -13.49
N GLY A 339 13.51 -2.39 -12.38
CA GLY A 339 14.93 -2.73 -12.31
C GLY A 339 15.86 -1.52 -12.52
N ASN A 340 16.90 -1.68 -13.29
CA ASN A 340 17.92 -0.64 -13.50
C ASN A 340 18.49 -0.62 -14.92
N ALA A 341 19.22 0.42 -15.24
CA ALA A 341 19.76 0.70 -16.58
C ALA A 341 20.74 -0.37 -17.12
N GLY A 342 21.32 -1.18 -16.26
CA GLY A 342 22.32 -2.20 -16.66
C GLY A 342 21.79 -3.64 -16.67
N TRP A 343 20.50 -3.85 -16.40
CA TRP A 343 19.99 -5.22 -16.21
C TRP A 343 19.16 -5.72 -17.40
N VAL A 344 18.07 -5.06 -17.73
CA VAL A 344 17.12 -5.49 -18.76
C VAL A 344 16.98 -4.41 -19.82
N ALA A 345 16.99 -4.77 -21.10
CA ALA A 345 16.78 -3.81 -22.19
C ALA A 345 15.42 -3.11 -22.05
N ALA A 346 15.37 -1.80 -22.30
CA ALA A 346 14.20 -0.94 -22.02
C ALA A 346 12.91 -1.42 -22.72
N ASN A 347 13.00 -1.91 -23.97
CA ASN A 347 11.85 -2.47 -24.70
C ASN A 347 11.33 -3.77 -24.05
N VAL A 348 12.23 -4.59 -23.50
CA VAL A 348 11.86 -5.84 -22.81
C VAL A 348 11.23 -5.50 -21.44
N MET A 349 11.79 -4.54 -20.72
CA MET A 349 11.22 -4.10 -19.44
C MET A 349 9.83 -3.48 -19.63
N ALA A 350 9.62 -2.68 -20.67
CA ALA A 350 8.30 -2.14 -21.00
C ALA A 350 7.25 -3.25 -21.24
N GLN A 351 7.64 -4.35 -21.91
CA GLN A 351 6.76 -5.52 -22.10
C GLN A 351 6.46 -6.22 -20.77
N ARG A 352 7.47 -6.41 -19.90
CA ARG A 352 7.31 -7.05 -18.58
C ARG A 352 6.41 -6.21 -17.66
N LEU A 353 6.62 -4.92 -17.60
CA LEU A 353 5.77 -3.97 -16.85
C LEU A 353 4.31 -4.00 -17.36
N THR A 354 4.12 -4.03 -18.68
CA THR A 354 2.80 -4.14 -19.28
C THR A 354 2.11 -5.45 -18.88
N GLY A 355 2.83 -6.58 -18.94
CA GLY A 355 2.33 -7.90 -18.52
C GLY A 355 2.03 -8.00 -17.03
N ALA A 356 2.73 -7.22 -16.21
CA ALA A 356 2.52 -7.14 -14.76
C ALA A 356 1.37 -6.19 -14.33
N GLY A 357 0.65 -5.57 -15.29
CA GLY A 357 -0.50 -4.72 -14.98
C GLY A 357 -0.18 -3.25 -14.76
N LEU A 358 0.91 -2.72 -15.34
CA LEU A 358 1.30 -1.31 -15.22
C LEU A 358 0.18 -0.32 -15.61
N ALA A 359 -0.74 -0.71 -16.49
CA ALA A 359 -1.86 0.13 -16.89
C ALA A 359 -2.68 0.67 -15.70
N ASP A 360 -2.84 -0.15 -14.66
CA ASP A 360 -3.58 0.18 -13.45
C ASP A 360 -2.71 0.73 -12.32
N ALA A 361 -1.38 0.62 -12.40
CA ALA A 361 -0.44 1.28 -11.49
C ALA A 361 -0.31 2.77 -11.83
N HIS A 362 0.11 3.57 -10.85
CA HIS A 362 0.47 4.97 -11.09
C HIS A 362 1.66 5.06 -12.05
N GLY A 363 2.72 4.31 -11.77
CA GLY A 363 3.94 4.32 -12.56
C GLY A 363 4.86 3.14 -12.26
N PHE A 364 6.16 3.33 -12.47
CA PHE A 364 7.18 2.33 -12.16
C PHE A 364 8.37 2.95 -11.43
N SER A 365 9.11 2.14 -10.66
CA SER A 365 10.33 2.53 -9.96
C SER A 365 11.56 2.01 -10.67
N LEU A 366 12.66 2.72 -10.55
CA LEU A 366 13.94 2.37 -11.15
C LEU A 366 15.09 2.49 -10.17
N ASN A 367 16.14 1.71 -10.38
CA ASN A 367 17.40 1.77 -9.63
C ASN A 367 17.26 1.39 -8.15
N VAL A 368 16.17 0.71 -7.77
CA VAL A 368 15.95 0.28 -6.39
C VAL A 368 17.12 -0.56 -5.93
N SER A 369 17.70 -0.18 -4.79
CA SER A 369 18.91 -0.82 -4.22
C SER A 369 20.14 -0.82 -5.13
N ASN A 370 20.19 0.03 -6.17
CA ASN A 370 21.27 0.07 -7.15
C ASN A 370 22.00 1.43 -7.16
N TYR A 371 22.93 1.64 -8.09
CA TYR A 371 23.92 2.71 -8.02
C TYR A 371 24.02 3.56 -9.30
N TYR A 372 23.27 3.26 -10.37
CA TYR A 372 23.31 4.05 -11.59
C TYR A 372 22.95 5.50 -11.30
N THR A 373 23.69 6.45 -11.89
CA THR A 373 23.43 7.87 -11.69
C THR A 373 21.98 8.23 -12.06
N THR A 374 21.49 9.32 -11.50
CA THR A 374 20.15 9.81 -11.84
C THR A 374 20.02 10.05 -13.35
N ALA A 375 21.06 10.59 -14.00
CA ALA A 375 21.04 10.85 -15.44
C ALA A 375 20.94 9.56 -16.28
N GLU A 376 21.72 8.52 -15.97
CA GLU A 376 21.65 7.21 -16.63
C GLU A 376 20.29 6.55 -16.41
N THR A 377 19.79 6.61 -15.19
CA THR A 377 18.49 6.03 -14.83
C THR A 377 17.33 6.76 -15.51
N VAL A 378 17.37 8.09 -15.60
CA VAL A 378 16.37 8.90 -16.32
C VAL A 378 16.39 8.59 -17.82
N ALA A 379 17.56 8.47 -18.42
CA ALA A 379 17.69 8.08 -19.83
C ALA A 379 17.08 6.70 -20.10
N TYR A 380 17.33 5.74 -19.20
CA TYR A 380 16.71 4.41 -19.26
C TYR A 380 15.19 4.48 -19.05
N GLY A 381 14.72 5.22 -18.04
CA GLY A 381 13.30 5.41 -17.76
C GLY A 381 12.53 6.02 -18.93
N ASN A 382 13.08 7.04 -19.58
CA ASN A 382 12.52 7.63 -20.79
C ASN A 382 12.46 6.64 -21.95
N SER A 383 13.49 5.78 -22.07
CA SER A 383 13.50 4.70 -23.07
C SER A 383 12.44 3.65 -22.77
N VAL A 384 12.23 3.27 -21.51
CA VAL A 384 11.12 2.38 -21.10
C VAL A 384 9.79 3.03 -21.43
N GLN A 385 9.55 4.29 -21.04
CA GLN A 385 8.33 5.03 -21.35
C GLN A 385 8.00 5.06 -22.85
N GLY A 386 9.02 5.29 -23.69
CA GLY A 386 8.87 5.35 -25.14
C GLY A 386 8.44 4.02 -25.76
N ASN A 387 8.60 2.89 -25.06
CA ASN A 387 8.18 1.55 -25.47
C ASN A 387 6.86 1.09 -24.83
N LEU A 388 6.26 1.87 -23.92
CA LEU A 388 4.98 1.53 -23.29
C LEU A 388 3.80 1.89 -24.22
N PRO A 389 2.69 1.13 -24.15
CA PRO A 389 1.46 1.46 -24.87
C PRO A 389 0.86 2.83 -24.50
N ALA A 390 1.05 3.25 -23.26
CA ALA A 390 0.70 4.57 -22.74
C ALA A 390 1.80 5.03 -21.79
N SER A 391 2.16 6.31 -21.86
CA SER A 391 3.19 6.89 -20.99
C SER A 391 2.76 6.77 -19.53
N LYS A 392 3.70 6.37 -18.67
CA LYS A 392 3.54 6.28 -17.22
C LYS A 392 4.71 7.00 -16.54
N PRO A 393 4.49 7.74 -15.45
CA PRO A 393 5.59 8.35 -14.71
C PRO A 393 6.49 7.29 -14.07
N PHE A 394 7.70 7.71 -13.68
CA PHE A 394 8.60 6.85 -12.93
C PHE A 394 9.33 7.60 -11.83
N VAL A 395 9.73 6.86 -10.79
CA VAL A 395 10.55 7.34 -9.68
C VAL A 395 11.91 6.65 -9.69
N VAL A 396 12.90 7.31 -9.10
CA VAL A 396 14.28 6.80 -9.09
C VAL A 396 14.78 6.69 -7.65
N ASP A 397 15.33 5.53 -7.30
CA ASP A 397 16.09 5.37 -6.07
C ASP A 397 17.44 6.07 -6.19
N THR A 398 17.61 7.12 -5.38
CA THR A 398 18.83 7.92 -5.31
C THR A 398 19.61 7.73 -4.01
N SER A 399 19.23 6.76 -3.19
CA SER A 399 19.80 6.55 -1.86
C SER A 399 21.33 6.36 -1.86
N ARG A 400 21.89 5.74 -2.91
CA ARG A 400 23.28 5.32 -2.99
C ARG A 400 23.98 5.65 -4.32
N ASN A 401 23.39 6.50 -5.16
CA ASN A 401 23.81 6.68 -6.55
C ASN A 401 24.72 7.88 -6.81
N GLY A 402 25.21 8.57 -5.75
CA GLY A 402 25.96 9.82 -5.89
C GLY A 402 27.27 9.71 -6.68
N ASN A 403 27.95 8.54 -6.65
CA ASN A 403 29.19 8.27 -7.41
C ASN A 403 28.95 7.37 -8.65
N GLY A 404 27.69 7.02 -8.95
CA GLY A 404 27.36 6.13 -10.05
C GLY A 404 27.68 4.66 -9.79
N ALA A 405 27.37 3.77 -10.73
CA ALA A 405 27.67 2.35 -10.67
C ALA A 405 29.12 2.05 -11.04
N ASN A 406 29.66 0.92 -10.55
CA ASN A 406 30.98 0.40 -10.93
C ASN A 406 30.92 -1.01 -11.51
N GLY A 407 29.71 -1.49 -11.84
CA GLY A 407 29.46 -2.83 -12.36
C GLY A 407 29.11 -3.85 -11.27
N GLU A 408 29.39 -3.55 -10.00
CA GLU A 408 29.06 -4.40 -8.87
C GLU A 408 27.78 -3.95 -8.20
N TRP A 409 26.88 -4.88 -7.85
CA TRP A 409 25.61 -4.54 -7.22
C TRP A 409 25.61 -4.75 -5.70
N CYS A 410 26.43 -5.65 -5.18
CA CYS A 410 26.37 -6.08 -3.80
C CYS A 410 27.43 -5.39 -2.93
N ASN A 411 27.02 -4.42 -2.13
CA ASN A 411 27.86 -3.63 -1.23
C ASN A 411 29.20 -3.18 -1.89
N PRO A 412 29.21 -2.56 -3.07
CA PRO A 412 30.44 -2.16 -3.72
C PRO A 412 31.12 -0.99 -2.98
N PRO A 413 32.46 -0.94 -2.98
CA PRO A 413 33.20 0.19 -2.42
C PRO A 413 33.05 1.45 -3.26
N GLY A 414 33.30 2.62 -2.66
CA GLY A 414 33.34 3.90 -3.35
C GLY A 414 31.97 4.45 -3.76
N ARG A 415 30.89 3.92 -3.21
CA ARG A 415 29.54 4.47 -3.45
C ARG A 415 29.25 5.64 -2.52
N LYS A 416 28.33 6.52 -2.92
CA LYS A 416 27.99 7.74 -2.18
C LYS A 416 26.50 7.96 -2.13
N LEU A 417 26.02 8.59 -1.05
CA LEU A 417 24.65 9.08 -0.95
C LEU A 417 24.33 9.97 -2.16
N GLY A 418 23.17 9.78 -2.77
CA GLY A 418 22.63 10.67 -3.77
C GLY A 418 21.68 11.70 -3.19
N ALA A 419 20.91 12.36 -4.05
CA ALA A 419 19.92 13.36 -3.64
C ALA A 419 18.89 12.75 -2.69
N THR A 420 18.54 13.47 -1.62
CA THR A 420 17.50 13.04 -0.68
C THR A 420 16.12 13.04 -1.34
N SER A 421 15.16 12.30 -0.76
CA SER A 421 13.79 12.21 -1.28
C SER A 421 13.20 13.59 -1.56
N GLN A 422 12.74 13.80 -2.79
CA GLN A 422 12.21 15.07 -3.30
C GLN A 422 11.33 14.85 -4.54
N LEU A 423 10.46 15.81 -4.80
CA LEU A 423 9.67 15.86 -6.03
C LEU A 423 10.53 16.32 -7.20
N GLY A 424 10.32 15.77 -8.39
CA GLY A 424 11.01 16.18 -9.62
C GLY A 424 12.49 15.79 -9.65
N GLY A 425 13.30 16.61 -10.35
CA GLY A 425 14.73 16.37 -10.51
C GLY A 425 15.10 15.46 -11.69
N GLY A 426 14.20 15.38 -12.68
CA GLY A 426 14.33 14.54 -13.88
C GLY A 426 13.25 13.46 -13.96
N PRO A 427 13.12 12.55 -13.00
CA PRO A 427 11.95 11.70 -12.84
C PRO A 427 10.79 12.45 -12.15
N GLU A 428 9.64 11.78 -11.96
CA GLU A 428 8.55 12.32 -11.14
C GLU A 428 9.00 12.61 -9.70
N MET A 429 9.76 11.69 -9.11
CA MET A 429 10.40 11.84 -7.80
C MET A 429 11.76 11.16 -7.76
N GLN A 430 12.67 11.73 -6.99
CA GLN A 430 13.86 11.07 -6.48
C GLN A 430 13.56 10.61 -5.05
N LEU A 431 13.79 9.35 -4.74
CA LEU A 431 13.43 8.76 -3.46
C LEU A 431 14.62 7.99 -2.87
N TRP A 432 14.74 7.97 -1.57
CA TRP A 432 15.58 6.99 -0.89
C TRP A 432 14.74 5.74 -0.61
N ILE A 433 14.73 4.82 -1.58
CA ILE A 433 13.97 3.58 -1.48
C ILE A 433 14.78 2.53 -0.70
N LYS A 434 16.03 2.29 -1.06
CA LYS A 434 16.95 1.54 -0.18
C LYS A 434 17.31 2.39 1.03
N VAL A 435 17.40 1.74 2.19
CA VAL A 435 17.90 2.39 3.42
C VAL A 435 19.42 2.48 3.35
N PRO A 436 20.03 3.70 3.33
CA PRO A 436 21.47 3.84 3.30
C PRO A 436 22.13 3.25 4.56
N GLY A 437 23.09 2.36 4.36
CA GLY A 437 23.79 1.62 5.42
C GLY A 437 23.22 0.23 5.70
N ASP A 438 22.02 -0.11 5.18
CA ASP A 438 21.54 -1.49 5.22
C ASP A 438 22.26 -2.31 4.15
N SER A 439 22.87 -3.44 4.57
CA SER A 439 23.62 -4.36 3.73
C SER A 439 22.75 -4.97 2.62
N ASP A 440 23.35 -5.22 1.46
CA ASP A 440 22.72 -6.00 0.37
C ASP A 440 22.84 -7.51 0.60
N GLY A 441 23.69 -7.93 1.55
CA GLY A 441 23.99 -9.29 1.89
C GLY A 441 25.47 -9.48 2.26
N SER A 442 25.87 -10.72 2.51
CA SER A 442 27.25 -11.06 2.88
C SER A 442 28.19 -11.09 1.67
N CYS A 443 28.45 -9.92 1.08
CA CYS A 443 29.23 -9.76 -0.14
C CYS A 443 29.87 -8.35 -0.19
N GLY A 444 30.85 -8.16 -1.09
CA GLY A 444 31.59 -6.91 -1.23
C GLY A 444 32.18 -6.44 0.08
N ILE A 445 32.11 -5.13 0.38
CA ILE A 445 32.57 -4.58 1.65
C ILE A 445 31.64 -4.87 2.83
N GLY A 446 30.49 -5.53 2.59
CA GLY A 446 29.55 -6.01 3.60
C GLY A 446 29.69 -7.49 3.94
N ALA A 447 30.85 -8.13 3.66
CA ALA A 447 31.08 -9.53 3.96
C ALA A 447 30.80 -9.86 5.44
N GLY A 448 29.99 -10.90 5.68
CA GLY A 448 29.53 -11.30 7.01
C GLY A 448 28.32 -10.55 7.55
N ILE A 449 27.78 -9.54 6.82
CA ILE A 449 26.61 -8.77 7.25
C ILE A 449 25.39 -9.27 6.47
N PRO A 450 24.35 -9.81 7.13
CA PRO A 450 23.15 -10.27 6.45
C PRO A 450 22.40 -9.12 5.72
N ALA A 451 21.67 -9.46 4.65
CA ALA A 451 20.84 -8.51 3.92
C ALA A 451 19.84 -7.79 4.86
N GLY A 452 19.65 -6.48 4.67
CA GLY A 452 18.75 -5.64 5.47
C GLY A 452 19.29 -5.28 6.87
N THR A 453 20.48 -5.75 7.26
CA THR A 453 21.12 -5.37 8.52
C THR A 453 21.84 -4.04 8.37
N PHE A 454 21.53 -3.07 9.24
CA PHE A 454 22.20 -1.78 9.24
C PHE A 454 23.64 -1.92 9.74
N SER A 455 24.57 -1.35 8.97
CA SER A 455 25.98 -1.27 9.33
C SER A 455 26.43 0.20 9.36
N PRO A 456 26.91 0.68 10.52
CA PRO A 456 27.41 2.04 10.63
C PRO A 456 28.67 2.27 9.77
N ASP A 457 29.43 1.21 9.46
CA ASP A 457 30.59 1.30 8.56
C ASP A 457 30.15 1.50 7.11
N LEU A 458 29.15 0.75 6.62
CA LEU A 458 28.57 0.94 5.29
C LEU A 458 27.93 2.33 5.17
N ALA A 459 27.20 2.78 6.21
CA ALA A 459 26.62 4.10 6.27
C ALA A 459 27.69 5.22 6.17
N THR A 460 28.76 5.11 6.95
CA THR A 460 29.84 6.10 6.95
C THR A 460 30.59 6.15 5.60
N ARG A 461 30.80 4.98 4.98
CA ARG A 461 31.40 4.91 3.63
C ARG A 461 30.52 5.62 2.59
N LEU A 462 29.21 5.41 2.63
CA LEU A 462 28.26 6.13 1.75
C LEU A 462 28.27 7.64 1.98
N ILE A 463 28.41 8.11 3.23
CA ILE A 463 28.53 9.53 3.55
C ILE A 463 29.81 10.11 2.92
N ASN A 464 30.93 9.42 3.08
CA ASN A 464 32.25 9.87 2.63
C ASN A 464 32.49 9.65 1.12
N GLY A 465 31.79 8.70 0.51
CA GLY A 465 31.99 8.32 -0.89
C GLY A 465 33.20 7.40 -1.12
N ASN A 466 33.52 6.50 -0.16
CA ASN A 466 34.69 5.61 -0.19
C ASN A 466 34.36 4.14 0.09
#